data_039f3d4ce68ff3a7a7b9965dcfb8acbc
#
_entry.id   039f3d4ce68ff3a7a7b9965dcfb8acbc
#
_cell.length_a   1.000
_cell.length_b   1.000
_cell.length_c   1.000
_cell.angle_alpha   90.00
_cell.angle_beta   90.00
_cell.angle_gamma   90.00
#
_symmetry.space_group_name_H-M   'P 1'
#
loop_
_entity.id
_entity.type
_entity.pdbx_description
1 polymer ?
#
loop_
_entity_poly.entity_id
_entity_poly.type
_entity_poly.pdbx_seq_one_letter_code
_entity_poly.pdbx_strand_id
1 'polypeptide(L)'
;NALVVAGKNEEDNETVEVVGEPAVLHNGALPHWELTKKFDLIDFELGVKITGAGFPVYKGKGAKLQRALIQFFLDEAEKAGYEEFIVPHVVNEASAYGTGQLPDKEGQMYHMPVDDLYMIPTAEVPLTNIYRDVVLPDENFSIKMTGYTPCFRREAGSYGAHVRGLNRLHQFDKVEIVRIEHPRNTERALTEMVDHVKGLLEKLGLHYRILRLCGGDTGFASAMTYDFEVYSAAQEKWLEVSSCSRFDTFQANRLKLRFKGSDKKNY
;
A
#
# COMPACT_ATOMS: atom_id res chain seq x y z
N ASN A 1 14.56 -18.44 -0.03
CA ASN A 1 13.27 -18.64 -0.66
C ASN A 1 13.48 -18.84 -2.18
N ALA A 2 13.15 -20.03 -2.71
CA ALA A 2 13.39 -20.36 -4.13
C ALA A 2 12.50 -19.54 -5.10
N LEU A 3 11.52 -18.81 -4.59
CA LEU A 3 10.58 -18.00 -5.38
C LEU A 3 10.96 -16.52 -5.46
N VAL A 4 11.96 -16.08 -4.68
CA VAL A 4 12.41 -14.69 -4.67
C VAL A 4 13.59 -14.53 -5.65
N VAL A 5 13.56 -13.50 -6.46
CA VAL A 5 14.65 -13.12 -7.36
C VAL A 5 15.89 -12.80 -6.51
N ALA A 6 17.03 -13.32 -6.90
CA ALA A 6 18.29 -12.98 -6.23
C ALA A 6 18.68 -11.55 -6.58
N GLY A 7 18.99 -10.73 -5.58
CA GLY A 7 19.38 -9.34 -5.78
C GLY A 7 19.72 -8.65 -4.49
N LYS A 8 20.37 -7.49 -4.58
CA LYS A 8 20.88 -6.70 -3.44
C LYS A 8 20.07 -5.43 -3.17
N ASN A 9 19.47 -4.86 -4.20
CA ASN A 9 18.75 -3.59 -4.14
C ASN A 9 17.72 -3.49 -5.28
N GLU A 10 17.03 -2.38 -5.39
CA GLU A 10 15.98 -2.11 -6.37
C GLU A 10 16.40 -2.28 -7.84
N GLU A 11 17.70 -2.14 -8.16
CA GLU A 11 18.21 -2.32 -9.53
C GLU A 11 18.14 -3.78 -9.99
N ASP A 12 18.09 -4.72 -9.06
CA ASP A 12 18.00 -6.15 -9.32
C ASP A 12 16.53 -6.66 -9.39
N ASN A 13 15.55 -5.79 -9.30
CA ASN A 13 14.14 -6.16 -9.43
C ASN A 13 13.83 -6.59 -10.87
N GLU A 14 13.00 -7.61 -11.01
CA GLU A 14 12.59 -8.13 -12.31
C GLU A 14 11.35 -7.41 -12.83
N THR A 15 11.44 -6.78 -13.99
CA THR A 15 10.26 -6.27 -14.69
C THR A 15 9.47 -7.46 -15.27
N VAL A 16 8.30 -7.72 -14.71
CA VAL A 16 7.43 -8.84 -15.13
C VAL A 16 6.57 -8.43 -16.33
N GLU A 17 6.07 -7.20 -16.33
CA GLU A 17 5.15 -6.72 -17.35
C GLU A 17 5.27 -5.20 -17.51
N VAL A 18 5.07 -4.72 -18.73
CA VAL A 18 4.90 -3.28 -19.04
C VAL A 18 3.64 -3.14 -19.89
N VAL A 19 2.72 -2.26 -19.49
CA VAL A 19 1.43 -2.08 -20.14
C VAL A 19 1.22 -0.63 -20.57
N GLY A 20 0.73 -0.45 -21.80
CA GLY A 20 0.48 0.86 -22.40
C GLY A 20 1.75 1.52 -22.93
N GLU A 21 1.62 2.78 -23.32
CA GLU A 21 2.69 3.59 -23.88
C GLU A 21 2.80 4.92 -23.11
N PRO A 22 4.00 5.48 -22.98
CA PRO A 22 4.17 6.78 -22.35
C PRO A 22 3.35 7.85 -23.04
N ALA A 23 2.72 8.72 -22.27
CA ALA A 23 1.99 9.86 -22.83
C ALA A 23 2.95 10.77 -23.60
N VAL A 24 2.61 11.11 -24.86
CA VAL A 24 3.32 12.11 -25.64
C VAL A 24 2.96 13.49 -25.12
N LEU A 25 3.92 14.18 -24.54
CA LEU A 25 3.72 15.49 -23.98
C LEU A 25 4.00 16.59 -25.01
N HIS A 26 3.20 17.64 -24.98
CA HIS A 26 3.47 18.85 -25.78
C HIS A 26 4.62 19.68 -25.18
N ASN A 27 5.23 20.54 -25.99
CA ASN A 27 6.23 21.48 -25.50
C ASN A 27 5.65 22.36 -24.39
N GLY A 28 6.33 22.42 -23.24
CA GLY A 28 5.87 23.15 -22.06
C GLY A 28 4.87 22.38 -21.19
N ALA A 29 4.77 21.08 -21.32
CA ALA A 29 4.04 20.24 -20.36
C ALA A 29 4.64 20.37 -18.95
N LEU A 30 3.75 20.45 -17.95
CA LEU A 30 4.12 20.76 -16.57
C LEU A 30 4.05 19.50 -15.71
N PRO A 31 4.96 19.31 -14.74
CA PRO A 31 4.85 18.27 -13.74
C PRO A 31 3.67 18.52 -12.80
N HIS A 32 3.25 17.48 -12.07
CA HIS A 32 2.01 17.55 -11.26
C HIS A 32 1.99 18.69 -10.24
N TRP A 33 3.10 19.04 -9.61
CA TRP A 33 3.15 20.14 -8.64
C TRP A 33 2.90 21.53 -9.27
N GLU A 34 3.25 21.71 -10.54
CA GLU A 34 2.91 22.93 -11.29
C GLU A 34 1.45 22.90 -11.77
N LEU A 35 0.97 21.73 -12.23
CA LEU A 35 -0.43 21.53 -12.62
C LEU A 35 -1.39 21.76 -11.45
N THR A 36 -1.09 21.20 -10.28
CA THR A 36 -1.94 21.38 -9.09
C THR A 36 -1.97 22.82 -8.61
N LYS A 37 -0.88 23.56 -8.76
CA LYS A 37 -0.83 25.01 -8.51
C LYS A 37 -1.64 25.79 -9.56
N LYS A 38 -1.41 25.50 -10.85
CA LYS A 38 -2.09 26.17 -11.97
C LYS A 38 -3.61 26.05 -11.91
N PHE A 39 -4.11 24.88 -11.52
CA PHE A 39 -5.54 24.58 -11.43
C PHE A 39 -6.11 24.71 -10.01
N ASP A 40 -5.33 25.19 -9.07
CA ASP A 40 -5.72 25.40 -7.66
C ASP A 40 -6.32 24.14 -7.00
N LEU A 41 -5.63 23.00 -7.17
CA LEU A 41 -6.09 21.69 -6.71
C LEU A 41 -5.49 21.27 -5.37
N ILE A 42 -4.20 21.60 -5.15
CA ILE A 42 -3.42 21.24 -3.96
C ILE A 42 -2.57 22.42 -3.56
N ASP A 43 -2.57 22.72 -2.27
CA ASP A 43 -1.78 23.78 -1.66
C ASP A 43 -0.74 23.18 -0.72
N PHE A 44 0.50 23.09 -1.18
CA PHE A 44 1.61 22.56 -0.39
C PHE A 44 2.12 23.57 0.65
N GLU A 45 2.05 24.88 0.36
CA GLU A 45 2.50 25.95 1.28
C GLU A 45 1.56 26.02 2.49
N LEU A 46 0.26 25.87 2.27
CA LEU A 46 -0.72 25.81 3.35
C LEU A 46 -0.50 24.56 4.22
N GLY A 47 -0.14 23.44 3.63
CA GLY A 47 0.24 22.22 4.37
C GLY A 47 1.46 22.44 5.27
N VAL A 48 2.50 23.12 4.75
CA VAL A 48 3.68 23.52 5.53
C VAL A 48 3.30 24.41 6.69
N LYS A 49 2.40 25.38 6.46
CA LYS A 49 1.90 26.30 7.51
C LYS A 49 1.17 25.57 8.65
N ILE A 50 0.37 24.55 8.30
CA ILE A 50 -0.48 23.84 9.28
C ILE A 50 0.32 22.81 10.08
N THR A 51 1.19 22.05 9.39
CA THR A 51 1.86 20.88 9.98
C THR A 51 3.36 20.83 9.68
N GLY A 52 3.72 20.95 8.39
CA GLY A 52 5.08 20.81 7.91
C GLY A 52 5.14 20.32 6.47
N ALA A 53 6.34 20.17 5.91
CA ALA A 53 6.52 19.60 4.58
C ALA A 53 5.99 18.16 4.54
N GLY A 54 5.48 17.71 3.39
CA GLY A 54 4.92 16.37 3.22
C GLY A 54 3.49 16.17 3.70
N PHE A 55 2.78 17.25 4.06
CA PHE A 55 1.36 17.26 4.44
C PHE A 55 0.59 18.18 3.48
N PRO A 56 0.14 17.70 2.29
CA PRO A 56 -0.53 18.53 1.32
C PRO A 56 -1.97 18.86 1.75
N VAL A 57 -2.46 20.04 1.34
CA VAL A 57 -3.86 20.43 1.49
C VAL A 57 -4.56 20.33 0.14
N TYR A 58 -5.42 19.35 -0.01
CA TYR A 58 -6.30 19.23 -1.17
C TYR A 58 -7.46 20.21 -1.04
N LYS A 59 -7.79 20.93 -2.12
CA LYS A 59 -8.88 21.89 -2.08
C LYS A 59 -9.75 21.90 -3.34
N GLY A 60 -10.99 22.31 -3.21
CA GLY A 60 -11.92 22.46 -4.32
C GLY A 60 -12.04 21.19 -5.18
N LYS A 61 -11.69 21.31 -6.47
CA LYS A 61 -11.72 20.18 -7.41
C LYS A 61 -10.69 19.11 -7.09
N GLY A 62 -9.54 19.47 -6.48
CA GLY A 62 -8.54 18.52 -6.03
C GLY A 62 -9.07 17.60 -4.94
N ALA A 63 -9.72 18.14 -3.91
CA ALA A 63 -10.36 17.35 -2.86
C ALA A 63 -11.51 16.47 -3.42
N LYS A 64 -12.26 16.97 -4.40
CA LYS A 64 -13.29 16.19 -5.07
C LYS A 64 -12.71 15.02 -5.86
N LEU A 65 -11.60 15.24 -6.58
CA LEU A 65 -10.91 14.19 -7.33
C LEU A 65 -10.37 13.12 -6.41
N GLN A 66 -9.68 13.51 -5.31
CA GLN A 66 -9.17 12.57 -4.32
C GLN A 66 -10.27 11.65 -3.78
N ARG A 67 -11.39 12.24 -3.37
CA ARG A 67 -12.53 11.47 -2.87
C ARG A 67 -13.16 10.58 -3.94
N ALA A 68 -13.19 11.01 -5.21
CA ALA A 68 -13.72 10.20 -6.31
C ALA A 68 -12.83 8.99 -6.61
N LEU A 69 -11.49 9.12 -6.52
CA LEU A 69 -10.56 8.01 -6.65
C LEU A 69 -10.70 7.01 -5.50
N ILE A 70 -10.83 7.48 -4.26
CA ILE A 70 -11.07 6.63 -3.10
C ILE A 70 -12.35 5.80 -3.30
N GLN A 71 -13.45 6.46 -3.69
CA GLN A 71 -14.72 5.79 -3.94
C GLN A 71 -14.60 4.77 -5.07
N PHE A 72 -13.93 5.11 -6.16
CA PHE A 72 -13.70 4.21 -7.29
C PHE A 72 -12.97 2.94 -6.85
N PHE A 73 -11.89 3.07 -6.06
CA PHE A 73 -11.13 1.91 -5.59
C PHE A 73 -11.93 1.02 -4.64
N LEU A 74 -12.73 1.61 -3.75
CA LEU A 74 -13.61 0.87 -2.85
C LEU A 74 -14.70 0.11 -3.62
N ASP A 75 -15.38 0.77 -4.57
CA ASP A 75 -16.42 0.16 -5.39
C ASP A 75 -15.87 -1.01 -6.25
N GLU A 76 -14.64 -0.89 -6.75
CA GLU A 76 -13.99 -1.98 -7.50
C GLU A 76 -13.55 -3.13 -6.59
N ALA A 77 -13.12 -2.84 -5.36
CA ALA A 77 -12.80 -3.87 -4.38
C ALA A 77 -14.08 -4.64 -3.96
N GLU A 78 -15.20 -3.96 -3.74
CA GLU A 78 -16.49 -4.61 -3.46
C GLU A 78 -16.91 -5.55 -4.60
N LYS A 79 -16.81 -5.10 -5.87
CA LYS A 79 -17.10 -5.94 -7.06
C LYS A 79 -16.18 -7.17 -7.13
N ALA A 80 -14.96 -7.09 -6.61
CA ALA A 80 -14.03 -8.21 -6.51
C ALA A 80 -14.28 -9.11 -5.28
N GLY A 81 -15.33 -8.82 -4.51
CA GLY A 81 -15.77 -9.60 -3.36
C GLY A 81 -15.02 -9.29 -2.06
N TYR A 82 -14.42 -8.11 -1.95
CA TYR A 82 -13.86 -7.63 -0.69
C TYR A 82 -14.94 -6.96 0.15
N GLU A 83 -14.99 -7.29 1.44
CA GLU A 83 -15.84 -6.64 2.42
C GLU A 83 -15.17 -5.34 2.92
N GLU A 84 -15.88 -4.22 2.88
CA GLU A 84 -15.37 -2.94 3.32
C GLU A 84 -15.41 -2.78 4.84
N PHE A 85 -14.32 -2.30 5.42
CA PHE A 85 -14.18 -1.98 6.84
C PHE A 85 -13.71 -0.55 7.03
N ILE A 86 -14.31 0.14 7.99
CA ILE A 86 -13.79 1.41 8.53
C ILE A 86 -13.08 1.08 9.84
N VAL A 87 -11.78 1.31 9.88
CA VAL A 87 -10.88 0.89 10.97
C VAL A 87 -10.25 2.07 11.70
N PRO A 88 -9.77 1.90 12.95
CA PRO A 88 -9.02 2.93 13.67
C PRO A 88 -7.74 3.35 12.93
N HIS A 89 -7.42 4.65 12.97
CA HIS A 89 -6.18 5.20 12.39
C HIS A 89 -5.00 5.21 13.37
N VAL A 90 -5.23 4.77 14.60
CA VAL A 90 -4.21 4.57 15.62
C VAL A 90 -4.32 3.15 16.16
N VAL A 91 -3.18 2.53 16.47
CA VAL A 91 -3.10 1.14 16.91
C VAL A 91 -2.17 1.02 18.10
N ASN A 92 -2.35 -0.02 18.91
CA ASN A 92 -1.44 -0.37 19.98
C ASN A 92 -0.21 -1.14 19.47
N GLU A 93 0.81 -1.28 20.32
CA GLU A 93 2.07 -1.99 20.03
C GLU A 93 1.80 -3.41 19.49
N ALA A 94 0.90 -4.16 20.12
CA ALA A 94 0.60 -5.54 19.72
C ALA A 94 0.07 -5.64 18.28
N SER A 95 -0.71 -4.64 17.83
CA SER A 95 -1.20 -4.58 16.46
C SER A 95 -0.09 -4.25 15.46
N ALA A 96 0.76 -3.28 15.77
CA ALA A 96 1.89 -2.92 14.94
C ALA A 96 2.94 -4.05 14.87
N TYR A 97 3.15 -4.78 15.96
CA TYR A 97 3.99 -5.98 16.00
C TYR A 97 3.42 -7.10 15.14
N GLY A 98 2.10 -7.31 15.19
CA GLY A 98 1.41 -8.40 14.49
C GLY A 98 1.64 -8.41 12.97
N THR A 99 1.70 -7.25 12.35
CA THR A 99 1.92 -7.09 10.91
C THR A 99 3.38 -6.82 10.51
N GLY A 100 4.29 -6.71 11.48
CA GLY A 100 5.71 -6.56 11.21
C GLY A 100 6.20 -5.11 11.15
N GLN A 101 5.37 -4.13 11.53
CA GLN A 101 5.76 -2.72 11.62
C GLN A 101 6.70 -2.46 12.81
N LEU A 102 6.57 -3.25 13.86
CA LEU A 102 7.49 -3.24 15.00
C LEU A 102 8.31 -4.54 15.06
N PRO A 103 9.59 -4.46 15.51
CA PRO A 103 10.31 -3.24 15.92
C PRO A 103 10.62 -2.33 14.73
N ASP A 104 10.36 -1.03 14.90
CA ASP A 104 10.58 0.00 13.88
C ASP A 104 12.07 0.40 13.84
N LYS A 105 12.87 -0.36 13.09
CA LYS A 105 14.31 -0.15 12.97
C LYS A 105 14.67 1.09 12.14
N GLU A 106 13.76 1.50 11.27
CA GLU A 106 13.97 2.61 10.33
C GLU A 106 13.36 3.93 10.82
N GLY A 107 12.63 3.90 11.95
CA GLY A 107 12.01 5.08 12.53
C GLY A 107 10.86 5.65 11.69
N GLN A 108 10.10 4.79 11.03
CA GLN A 108 9.01 5.20 10.10
C GLN A 108 7.68 5.48 10.79
N MET A 109 7.46 4.92 11.98
CA MET A 109 6.20 5.06 12.71
C MET A 109 6.11 6.38 13.47
N TYR A 110 4.96 7.06 13.38
CA TYR A 110 4.60 8.11 14.34
C TYR A 110 4.11 7.46 15.63
N HIS A 111 4.80 7.71 16.75
CA HIS A 111 4.47 7.19 18.06
C HIS A 111 3.95 8.29 18.97
N MET A 112 2.88 8.03 19.69
CA MET A 112 2.28 8.87 20.73
C MET A 112 2.63 8.30 22.11
N PRO A 113 3.73 8.73 22.73
CA PRO A 113 4.29 8.04 23.90
C PRO A 113 3.44 8.13 25.17
N VAL A 114 2.56 9.13 25.27
CA VAL A 114 1.68 9.29 26.45
C VAL A 114 0.62 8.20 26.51
N ASP A 115 0.06 7.86 25.35
CA ASP A 115 -1.02 6.86 25.20
C ASP A 115 -0.50 5.49 24.77
N ASP A 116 0.78 5.40 24.44
CA ASP A 116 1.44 4.21 23.86
C ASP A 116 0.72 3.70 22.61
N LEU A 117 0.38 4.63 21.73
CA LEU A 117 -0.30 4.37 20.46
C LEU A 117 0.57 4.79 19.27
N TYR A 118 0.33 4.17 18.15
CA TYR A 118 1.02 4.43 16.89
C TYR A 118 0.02 4.84 15.81
N MET A 119 0.34 5.88 15.03
CA MET A 119 -0.42 6.19 13.82
C MET A 119 -0.13 5.14 12.75
N ILE A 120 -1.16 4.68 12.06
CA ILE A 120 -0.99 3.61 11.07
C ILE A 120 -0.24 4.09 9.82
N PRO A 121 0.75 3.34 9.33
CA PRO A 121 1.42 3.60 8.04
C PRO A 121 0.66 2.99 6.86
N THR A 122 -0.36 2.16 7.14
CA THR A 122 -1.18 1.41 6.19
C THR A 122 -2.41 0.83 6.89
N ALA A 123 -3.54 0.74 6.20
CA ALA A 123 -4.73 0.06 6.70
C ALA A 123 -4.53 -1.46 6.87
N GLU A 124 -3.48 -2.03 6.28
CA GLU A 124 -3.08 -3.43 6.51
C GLU A 124 -2.98 -3.75 8.01
N VAL A 125 -2.42 -2.82 8.81
CA VAL A 125 -2.23 -3.04 10.25
C VAL A 125 -3.56 -3.29 10.97
N PRO A 126 -4.52 -2.37 11.00
CA PRO A 126 -5.78 -2.63 11.69
C PRO A 126 -6.64 -3.71 11.02
N LEU A 127 -6.69 -3.79 9.68
CA LEU A 127 -7.48 -4.80 8.97
C LEU A 127 -7.02 -6.21 9.31
N THR A 128 -5.73 -6.49 9.24
CA THR A 128 -5.18 -7.81 9.53
C THR A 128 -5.37 -8.19 11.01
N ASN A 129 -5.28 -7.20 11.91
CA ASN A 129 -5.47 -7.41 13.35
C ASN A 129 -6.92 -7.69 13.78
N ILE A 130 -7.91 -7.54 12.91
CA ILE A 130 -9.29 -8.02 13.15
C ILE A 130 -9.26 -9.53 13.49
N TYR A 131 -8.31 -10.27 12.92
CA TYR A 131 -8.17 -11.71 13.12
C TYR A 131 -7.01 -12.08 14.08
N ARG A 132 -6.51 -11.15 14.89
CA ARG A 132 -5.53 -11.47 15.92
C ARG A 132 -6.16 -12.35 17.01
N ASP A 133 -5.42 -13.40 17.43
CA ASP A 133 -5.84 -14.40 18.42
C ASP A 133 -7.10 -15.20 18.01
N VAL A 134 -7.37 -15.32 16.71
CA VAL A 134 -8.54 -16.05 16.16
C VAL A 134 -8.13 -17.43 15.65
N VAL A 135 -9.00 -18.43 15.87
CA VAL A 135 -8.92 -19.75 15.23
C VAL A 135 -10.10 -19.88 14.26
N LEU A 136 -9.81 -19.86 12.98
CA LEU A 136 -10.82 -19.96 11.92
C LEU A 136 -11.23 -21.42 11.70
N PRO A 137 -12.50 -21.72 11.39
CA PRO A 137 -12.90 -23.00 10.83
C PRO A 137 -12.30 -23.17 9.41
N ASP A 138 -11.99 -24.41 9.00
CA ASP A 138 -11.34 -24.70 7.70
C ASP A 138 -12.19 -24.24 6.49
N GLU A 139 -13.51 -24.25 6.64
CA GLU A 139 -14.45 -23.78 5.61
C GLU A 139 -14.50 -22.25 5.43
N ASN A 140 -13.97 -21.47 6.35
CA ASN A 140 -14.07 -19.99 6.34
C ASN A 140 -12.91 -19.28 5.61
N PHE A 141 -12.33 -19.92 4.62
CA PHE A 141 -11.40 -19.29 3.67
C PHE A 141 -12.12 -19.07 2.31
N SER A 142 -11.93 -18.03 1.57
CA SER A 142 -10.97 -16.92 1.63
C SER A 142 -11.63 -15.70 2.29
N ILE A 143 -10.95 -15.04 3.21
CA ILE A 143 -11.44 -13.78 3.80
C ILE A 143 -10.80 -12.63 3.02
N LYS A 144 -11.64 -11.77 2.45
CA LYS A 144 -11.22 -10.62 1.66
C LYS A 144 -11.73 -9.36 2.34
N MET A 145 -10.84 -8.44 2.68
CA MET A 145 -11.16 -7.18 3.35
C MET A 145 -10.58 -6.00 2.57
N THR A 146 -11.31 -4.90 2.54
CA THR A 146 -10.82 -3.62 2.04
C THR A 146 -11.12 -2.50 3.02
N GLY A 147 -10.33 -1.44 2.97
CA GLY A 147 -10.59 -0.25 3.76
C GLY A 147 -9.77 0.93 3.26
N TYR A 148 -10.38 2.10 3.33
CA TYR A 148 -9.70 3.36 3.10
C TYR A 148 -9.22 3.95 4.42
N THR A 149 -7.96 4.40 4.44
CA THR A 149 -7.43 5.21 5.54
C THR A 149 -6.44 6.26 5.05
N PRO A 150 -6.30 7.41 5.74
CA PRO A 150 -5.06 8.15 5.72
C PRO A 150 -3.97 7.27 6.32
N CYS A 151 -2.76 7.38 5.77
CA CYS A 151 -1.57 6.65 6.20
C CYS A 151 -0.50 7.65 6.60
N PHE A 152 0.29 7.31 7.63
CA PHE A 152 1.27 8.21 8.23
C PHE A 152 2.63 7.56 8.27
N ARG A 153 3.63 8.17 7.60
CA ARG A 153 5.02 7.71 7.59
C ARG A 153 5.96 8.87 7.88
N ARG A 154 6.95 8.64 8.72
CA ARG A 154 7.94 9.68 9.06
C ARG A 154 8.88 9.99 7.91
N GLU A 155 8.96 9.08 6.92
CA GLU A 155 9.84 9.22 5.76
C GLU A 155 11.27 9.61 6.15
N ALA A 156 11.76 9.00 7.23
CA ALA A 156 13.07 9.28 7.81
C ALA A 156 14.17 9.05 6.75
N GLY A 157 15.00 10.06 6.55
CA GLY A 157 16.08 9.98 5.55
C GLY A 157 15.71 10.41 4.12
N SER A 158 14.47 10.80 3.86
CA SER A 158 14.04 11.23 2.52
C SER A 158 14.14 12.75 2.35
N TYR A 159 14.96 13.24 1.42
CA TYR A 159 15.13 14.68 1.15
C TYR A 159 15.31 14.97 -0.33
N GLY A 160 15.15 16.26 -0.72
CA GLY A 160 15.52 16.81 -2.01
C GLY A 160 14.46 16.60 -3.10
N ALA A 161 14.90 16.50 -4.35
CA ALA A 161 14.01 16.46 -5.50
C ALA A 161 13.06 15.24 -5.53
N HIS A 162 13.44 14.15 -4.88
CA HIS A 162 12.66 12.92 -4.83
C HIS A 162 11.34 13.05 -4.06
N VAL A 163 11.26 14.02 -3.12
CA VAL A 163 10.08 14.26 -2.28
C VAL A 163 9.18 15.39 -2.78
N ARG A 164 9.47 15.96 -3.96
CA ARG A 164 8.72 17.11 -4.47
C ARG A 164 7.29 16.74 -4.87
N GLY A 165 6.35 17.62 -4.53
CA GLY A 165 4.93 17.45 -4.85
C GLY A 165 4.31 16.28 -4.07
N LEU A 166 3.69 15.34 -4.79
CA LEU A 166 3.05 14.15 -4.22
C LEU A 166 3.95 12.90 -4.25
N ASN A 167 5.20 13.01 -4.67
CA ASN A 167 6.05 11.82 -4.86
C ASN A 167 6.31 11.05 -3.56
N ARG A 168 6.42 11.76 -2.42
CA ARG A 168 6.61 11.15 -1.11
C ARG A 168 6.06 12.07 -0.02
N LEU A 169 5.16 11.54 0.79
CA LEU A 169 4.37 12.31 1.76
C LEU A 169 4.43 11.67 3.15
N HIS A 170 4.38 12.51 4.18
CA HIS A 170 4.21 12.07 5.57
C HIS A 170 2.78 11.63 5.86
N GLN A 171 1.81 12.18 5.16
CA GLN A 171 0.41 11.78 5.17
C GLN A 171 -0.10 11.62 3.75
N PHE A 172 -0.67 10.47 3.44
CA PHE A 172 -1.29 10.16 2.16
C PHE A 172 -2.49 9.24 2.34
N ASP A 173 -3.34 9.18 1.32
CA ASP A 173 -4.54 8.33 1.33
C ASP A 173 -4.27 7.01 0.63
N LYS A 174 -4.74 5.90 1.20
CA LYS A 174 -4.61 4.57 0.61
C LYS A 174 -5.88 3.74 0.79
N VAL A 175 -6.35 3.15 -0.30
CA VAL A 175 -7.32 2.05 -0.25
C VAL A 175 -6.54 0.75 -0.23
N GLU A 176 -6.73 -0.02 0.82
CA GLU A 176 -6.02 -1.26 1.08
C GLU A 176 -6.89 -2.46 0.79
N ILE A 177 -6.31 -3.53 0.26
CA ILE A 177 -6.93 -4.85 0.20
C ILE A 177 -6.10 -5.83 1.02
N VAL A 178 -6.76 -6.61 1.87
CA VAL A 178 -6.12 -7.65 2.69
C VAL A 178 -6.86 -8.95 2.45
N ARG A 179 -6.09 -10.03 2.33
CA ARG A 179 -6.64 -11.37 2.14
C ARG A 179 -6.03 -12.35 3.13
N ILE A 180 -6.88 -13.06 3.86
CA ILE A 180 -6.48 -14.22 4.68
C ILE A 180 -6.87 -15.45 3.90
N GLU A 181 -5.86 -16.28 3.58
CA GLU A 181 -6.05 -17.39 2.66
C GLU A 181 -5.48 -18.71 3.23
N HIS A 182 -6.09 -19.82 2.84
CA HIS A 182 -5.55 -21.14 3.16
C HIS A 182 -4.17 -21.30 2.49
N PRO A 183 -3.14 -21.87 3.18
CA PRO A 183 -1.78 -21.98 2.65
C PRO A 183 -1.67 -22.61 1.25
N ARG A 184 -2.54 -23.56 0.90
CA ARG A 184 -2.57 -24.20 -0.43
C ARG A 184 -3.02 -23.30 -1.59
N ASN A 185 -3.63 -22.15 -1.28
CA ASN A 185 -4.21 -21.24 -2.28
C ASN A 185 -3.44 -19.92 -2.39
N THR A 186 -2.35 -19.71 -1.65
CA THR A 186 -1.68 -18.41 -1.52
C THR A 186 -1.14 -17.86 -2.83
N GLU A 187 -0.63 -18.71 -3.73
CA GLU A 187 -0.15 -18.25 -5.05
C GLU A 187 -1.30 -17.73 -5.91
N ARG A 188 -2.40 -18.49 -5.97
CA ARG A 188 -3.60 -18.04 -6.70
C ARG A 188 -4.15 -16.76 -6.11
N ALA A 189 -4.20 -16.66 -4.78
CA ALA A 189 -4.67 -15.47 -4.09
C ALA A 189 -3.83 -14.24 -4.41
N LEU A 190 -2.50 -14.36 -4.43
CA LEU A 190 -1.60 -13.27 -4.81
C LEU A 190 -1.83 -12.86 -6.28
N THR A 191 -1.96 -13.82 -7.20
CA THR A 191 -2.26 -13.54 -8.60
C THR A 191 -3.58 -12.78 -8.76
N GLU A 192 -4.64 -13.21 -8.08
CA GLU A 192 -5.94 -12.50 -8.11
C GLU A 192 -5.85 -11.08 -7.56
N MET A 193 -5.01 -10.82 -6.54
CA MET A 193 -4.76 -9.46 -6.02
C MET A 193 -3.99 -8.60 -7.03
N VAL A 194 -2.96 -9.17 -7.65
CA VAL A 194 -2.20 -8.51 -8.73
C VAL A 194 -3.12 -8.16 -9.90
N ASP A 195 -3.96 -9.09 -10.35
CA ASP A 195 -4.93 -8.86 -11.44
C ASP A 195 -5.96 -7.78 -11.08
N HIS A 196 -6.38 -7.72 -9.83
CA HIS A 196 -7.27 -6.66 -9.36
C HIS A 196 -6.62 -5.28 -9.51
N VAL A 197 -5.37 -5.11 -9.04
CA VAL A 197 -4.65 -3.83 -9.15
C VAL A 197 -4.38 -3.47 -10.62
N LYS A 198 -4.00 -4.44 -11.47
CA LYS A 198 -3.90 -4.25 -12.92
C LYS A 198 -5.18 -3.66 -13.50
N GLY A 199 -6.31 -4.26 -13.20
CA GLY A 199 -7.63 -3.80 -13.67
C GLY A 199 -7.95 -2.37 -13.24
N LEU A 200 -7.49 -1.91 -12.08
CA LEU A 200 -7.65 -0.52 -11.63
C LEU A 200 -6.83 0.44 -12.50
N LEU A 201 -5.56 0.12 -12.75
CA LEU A 201 -4.66 0.97 -13.55
C LEU A 201 -5.09 1.02 -15.02
N GLU A 202 -5.56 -0.10 -15.57
CA GLU A 202 -6.12 -0.18 -16.92
C GLU A 202 -7.40 0.68 -17.07
N LYS A 203 -8.32 0.63 -16.11
CA LYS A 203 -9.53 1.47 -16.09
C LYS A 203 -9.21 2.96 -15.98
N LEU A 204 -8.10 3.31 -15.35
CA LEU A 204 -7.59 4.68 -15.28
C LEU A 204 -6.81 5.08 -16.55
N GLY A 205 -6.54 4.15 -17.46
CA GLY A 205 -5.79 4.40 -18.71
C GLY A 205 -4.34 4.78 -18.48
N LEU A 206 -3.70 4.25 -17.44
CA LEU A 206 -2.34 4.59 -17.07
C LEU A 206 -1.33 3.66 -17.76
N HIS A 207 -0.17 4.23 -18.14
CA HIS A 207 1.01 3.45 -18.54
C HIS A 207 1.74 3.02 -17.28
N TYR A 208 1.88 1.70 -17.08
CA TYR A 208 2.46 1.14 -15.86
C TYR A 208 3.35 -0.08 -16.13
N ARG A 209 4.17 -0.42 -15.15
CA ARG A 209 4.91 -1.67 -15.12
C ARG A 209 4.71 -2.41 -13.79
N ILE A 210 4.95 -3.70 -13.81
CA ILE A 210 4.92 -4.58 -12.65
C ILE A 210 6.34 -5.10 -12.42
N LEU A 211 6.85 -4.91 -11.21
CA LEU A 211 8.13 -5.43 -10.77
C LEU A 211 7.90 -6.59 -9.79
N ARG A 212 8.68 -7.65 -9.93
CA ARG A 212 8.84 -8.65 -8.88
C ARG A 212 10.10 -8.30 -8.10
N LEU A 213 9.94 -8.01 -6.81
CA LEU A 213 11.03 -7.56 -5.99
C LEU A 213 12.05 -8.67 -5.73
N CYS A 214 13.33 -8.30 -5.76
CA CYS A 214 14.42 -9.17 -5.38
C CYS A 214 14.55 -9.28 -3.85
N GLY A 215 15.38 -10.21 -3.36
CA GLY A 215 15.57 -10.44 -1.94
C GLY A 215 16.17 -9.25 -1.18
N GLY A 216 16.88 -8.36 -1.86
CA GLY A 216 17.48 -7.17 -1.25
C GLY A 216 16.53 -5.98 -1.12
N ASP A 217 15.40 -6.01 -1.86
CA ASP A 217 14.40 -4.95 -1.86
C ASP A 217 13.05 -5.39 -1.25
N THR A 218 12.83 -6.70 -1.10
CA THR A 218 11.64 -7.25 -0.45
C THR A 218 11.60 -6.86 1.03
N GLY A 219 10.47 -6.32 1.48
CA GLY A 219 10.25 -5.90 2.85
C GLY A 219 10.42 -7.05 3.87
N PHE A 220 10.81 -6.70 5.09
CA PHE A 220 11.17 -7.65 6.18
C PHE A 220 10.12 -8.74 6.43
N ALA A 221 8.84 -8.41 6.36
CA ALA A 221 7.74 -9.34 6.65
C ALA A 221 7.33 -10.18 5.43
N SER A 222 7.71 -9.76 4.22
CA SER A 222 7.23 -10.33 2.96
C SER A 222 8.06 -11.54 2.52
N ALA A 223 7.37 -12.53 1.94
CA ALA A 223 7.99 -13.67 1.27
C ALA A 223 8.09 -13.48 -0.23
N MET A 224 7.24 -12.66 -0.83
CA MET A 224 7.23 -12.27 -2.24
C MET A 224 6.39 -11.00 -2.39
N THR A 225 6.86 -10.08 -3.23
CA THR A 225 6.19 -8.81 -3.49
C THR A 225 6.20 -8.49 -4.98
N TYR A 226 5.07 -7.97 -5.45
CA TYR A 226 4.94 -7.31 -6.75
C TYR A 226 4.61 -5.84 -6.53
N ASP A 227 5.44 -4.96 -7.08
CA ASP A 227 5.20 -3.51 -7.07
C ASP A 227 4.66 -3.04 -8.41
N PHE A 228 3.76 -2.08 -8.35
CA PHE A 228 3.19 -1.41 -9.51
C PHE A 228 3.72 0.01 -9.57
N GLU A 229 4.32 0.34 -10.69
CA GLU A 229 4.80 1.69 -10.94
C GLU A 229 4.12 2.29 -12.17
N VAL A 230 3.69 3.54 -12.05
CA VAL A 230 3.13 4.34 -13.15
C VAL A 230 4.20 5.28 -13.70
N TYR A 231 4.28 5.37 -15.01
CA TYR A 231 5.24 6.26 -15.65
C TYR A 231 4.78 7.70 -15.63
N SER A 232 5.54 8.56 -14.99
CA SER A 232 5.35 10.01 -15.02
C SER A 232 6.10 10.63 -16.20
N ALA A 233 5.43 10.85 -17.32
CA ALA A 233 6.04 11.39 -18.53
C ALA A 233 6.68 12.76 -18.31
N ALA A 234 6.09 13.64 -17.47
CA ALA A 234 6.64 14.96 -17.17
C ALA A 234 7.85 14.92 -16.23
N GLN A 235 8.08 13.84 -15.52
CA GLN A 235 9.24 13.64 -14.66
C GLN A 235 10.23 12.62 -15.25
N GLU A 236 9.85 11.98 -16.37
CA GLU A 236 10.62 10.92 -17.06
C GLU A 236 11.05 9.80 -16.12
N LYS A 237 10.14 9.38 -15.21
CA LYS A 237 10.43 8.34 -14.24
C LYS A 237 9.22 7.50 -13.87
N TRP A 238 9.49 6.31 -13.38
CA TRP A 238 8.51 5.42 -12.77
C TRP A 238 8.25 5.84 -11.31
N LEU A 239 6.99 5.74 -10.89
CA LEU A 239 6.54 6.06 -9.54
C LEU A 239 5.72 4.91 -9.00
N GLU A 240 6.11 4.35 -7.88
CA GLU A 240 5.35 3.31 -7.19
C GLU A 240 3.99 3.84 -6.75
N VAL A 241 2.94 3.08 -7.06
CA VAL A 241 1.55 3.40 -6.72
C VAL A 241 0.85 2.31 -5.93
N SER A 242 1.37 1.09 -5.94
CA SER A 242 0.82 -0.05 -5.21
C SER A 242 1.85 -1.14 -5.04
N SER A 243 1.68 -1.96 -4.00
CA SER A 243 2.48 -3.14 -3.71
C SER A 243 1.57 -4.28 -3.27
N CYS A 244 1.74 -5.48 -3.84
CA CYS A 244 1.03 -6.69 -3.45
C CYS A 244 2.00 -7.71 -2.88
N SER A 245 1.85 -8.03 -1.60
CA SER A 245 2.77 -8.91 -0.87
C SER A 245 2.12 -10.17 -0.35
N ARG A 246 2.89 -11.26 -0.35
CA ARG A 246 2.60 -12.51 0.33
C ARG A 246 3.51 -12.65 1.55
N PHE A 247 2.93 -12.93 2.70
CA PHE A 247 3.63 -13.01 3.98
C PHE A 247 3.82 -14.44 4.49
N ASP A 248 3.31 -15.44 3.75
CA ASP A 248 3.25 -16.84 4.18
C ASP A 248 2.70 -16.96 5.62
N THR A 249 3.49 -17.49 6.56
CA THR A 249 3.09 -17.64 7.96
C THR A 249 3.62 -16.54 8.88
N PHE A 250 4.35 -15.55 8.35
CA PHE A 250 5.02 -14.55 9.19
C PHE A 250 4.01 -13.76 10.04
N GLN A 251 3.03 -13.12 9.38
CA GLN A 251 2.00 -12.34 10.08
C GLN A 251 1.07 -13.25 10.88
N ALA A 252 0.63 -14.38 10.32
CA ALA A 252 -0.23 -15.34 11.02
C ALA A 252 0.40 -15.82 12.33
N ASN A 253 1.71 -16.08 12.36
CA ASN A 253 2.42 -16.48 13.57
C ASN A 253 2.43 -15.36 14.63
N ARG A 254 2.72 -14.13 14.25
CA ARG A 254 2.73 -12.98 15.16
C ARG A 254 1.34 -12.63 15.69
N LEU A 255 0.33 -12.72 14.85
CA LEU A 255 -1.08 -12.50 15.18
C LEU A 255 -1.68 -13.67 15.98
N LYS A 256 -1.00 -14.82 16.06
CA LYS A 256 -1.56 -16.08 16.57
C LYS A 256 -2.86 -16.48 15.84
N LEU A 257 -2.98 -16.07 14.58
CA LEU A 257 -4.06 -16.49 13.70
C LEU A 257 -3.82 -17.94 13.28
N ARG A 258 -4.81 -18.78 13.46
CA ARG A 258 -4.77 -20.21 13.17
C ARG A 258 -6.04 -20.62 12.46
N PHE A 259 -6.01 -21.78 11.83
CA PHE A 259 -7.24 -22.44 11.38
C PHE A 259 -7.31 -23.87 11.94
N LYS A 260 -8.51 -24.38 12.10
CA LYS A 260 -8.76 -25.72 12.58
C LYS A 260 -8.95 -26.64 11.40
N GLY A 261 -7.97 -27.51 11.15
CA GLY A 261 -8.03 -28.48 10.07
C GLY A 261 -9.07 -29.60 10.30
N SER A 262 -9.36 -30.35 9.26
CA SER A 262 -10.27 -31.51 9.31
C SER A 262 -9.82 -32.61 10.30
N ASP A 263 -8.52 -32.69 10.59
CA ASP A 263 -7.93 -33.55 11.63
C ASP A 263 -8.06 -33.00 13.06
N LYS A 264 -8.81 -31.88 13.23
CA LYS A 264 -9.04 -31.17 14.49
C LYS A 264 -7.81 -30.47 15.09
N LYS A 265 -6.69 -30.42 14.38
CA LYS A 265 -5.51 -29.66 14.82
C LYS A 265 -5.60 -28.21 14.39
N ASN A 266 -4.90 -27.35 15.14
CA ASN A 266 -4.73 -25.95 14.78
C ASN A 266 -3.44 -25.78 13.98
N TYR A 267 -3.55 -25.11 12.87
CA TYR A 267 -2.44 -24.81 11.96
C TYR A 267 -2.17 -23.31 11.89
#